data_ca17686f2584738a05a39b4864a0c8d2
#
_entry.id   ca17686f2584738a05a39b4864a0c8d2
#
_cell.length_a   1.000
_cell.length_b   1.000
_cell.length_c   1.000
_cell.angle_alpha   90.00
_cell.angle_beta   90.00
_cell.angle_gamma   90.00
#
_symmetry.space_group_name_H-M   'P 1'
#
loop_
_entity.id
_entity.type
_entity.pdbx_description
1 polymer ?
#
loop_
_entity_poly.entity_id
_entity_poly.type
_entity_poly.pdbx_seq_one_letter_code
_entity_poly.pdbx_strand_id
1 'polypeptide(L)'
;MRLPNGFGSVYKLKGNRRNPYMVVLTKGYVRAECNIKREKVILGYYPTKKKALHALADYHENPYDIKTHTITFAELYERWSDEHFKTLKNKSAIRTYTAAFNHSEPLHNMRFKDIRPNHLEKTIEDAKVGQATKSKMKSMYNLIYKYAL
;
A
#
# COMPACT_ATOMS: atom_id res chain seq x y z
N MET A 1 14.04 2.09 -29.49
CA MET A 1 15.07 2.22 -28.45
C MET A 1 15.00 0.99 -27.56
N ARG A 2 16.09 0.25 -27.45
CA ARG A 2 16.18 -0.96 -26.63
C ARG A 2 16.71 -0.55 -25.24
N LEU A 3 15.99 -0.90 -24.18
CA LEU A 3 16.42 -0.59 -22.80
C LEU A 3 17.57 -1.54 -22.39
N PRO A 4 18.48 -1.10 -21.51
CA PRO A 4 19.55 -1.94 -20.97
C PRO A 4 19.00 -3.21 -20.29
N ASN A 5 19.81 -4.26 -20.23
CA ASN A 5 19.44 -5.49 -19.51
C ASN A 5 19.24 -5.17 -18.02
N GLY A 6 18.13 -5.66 -17.46
CA GLY A 6 17.77 -5.42 -16.06
C GLY A 6 17.00 -4.12 -15.80
N PHE A 7 16.97 -3.18 -16.77
CA PHE A 7 16.30 -1.90 -16.58
C PHE A 7 14.77 -2.02 -16.42
N GLY A 8 14.18 -3.08 -16.95
CA GLY A 8 12.74 -3.31 -16.96
C GLY A 8 12.15 -3.27 -18.36
N SER A 9 10.84 -3.36 -18.46
CA SER A 9 10.15 -3.42 -19.76
C SER A 9 8.85 -2.65 -19.72
N VAL A 10 8.50 -2.01 -20.84
CA VAL A 10 7.23 -1.32 -21.05
C VAL A 10 6.44 -2.07 -22.11
N TYR A 11 5.26 -2.56 -21.76
CA TYR A 11 4.35 -3.29 -22.64
C TYR A 11 3.09 -2.49 -22.92
N LYS A 12 2.64 -2.49 -24.16
CA LYS A 12 1.32 -1.97 -24.50
C LYS A 12 0.30 -3.09 -24.41
N LEU A 13 -0.68 -2.94 -23.52
CA LEU A 13 -1.79 -3.87 -23.36
C LEU A 13 -2.82 -3.70 -24.46
N LYS A 14 -3.45 -4.79 -24.87
CA LYS A 14 -4.55 -4.78 -25.84
C LYS A 14 -5.86 -4.25 -25.21
N GLY A 15 -6.75 -3.72 -26.05
CA GLY A 15 -8.08 -3.21 -25.66
C GLY A 15 -8.11 -1.70 -25.39
N ASN A 16 -9.32 -1.18 -25.21
CA ASN A 16 -9.56 0.24 -24.98
C ASN A 16 -9.39 0.57 -23.47
N ARG A 17 -8.15 0.79 -23.06
CA ARG A 17 -7.78 1.05 -21.65
C ARG A 17 -7.36 2.52 -21.48
N ARG A 18 -7.76 3.13 -20.36
CA ARG A 18 -7.32 4.48 -20.00
C ARG A 18 -5.79 4.57 -19.84
N ASN A 19 -5.16 3.52 -19.30
CA ASN A 19 -3.72 3.43 -19.09
C ASN A 19 -3.19 2.13 -19.73
N PRO A 20 -2.92 2.13 -21.06
CA PRO A 20 -2.57 0.92 -21.77
C PRO A 20 -1.10 0.49 -21.62
N TYR A 21 -0.23 1.33 -21.09
CA TYR A 21 1.21 1.01 -20.96
C TYR A 21 1.53 0.50 -19.56
N MET A 22 1.92 -0.76 -19.48
CA MET A 22 2.33 -1.43 -18.25
C MET A 22 3.85 -1.42 -18.14
N VAL A 23 4.36 -1.01 -16.99
CA VAL A 23 5.78 -1.04 -16.65
C VAL A 23 6.06 -2.23 -15.73
N VAL A 24 7.03 -3.05 -16.12
CA VAL A 24 7.41 -4.27 -15.40
C VAL A 24 8.90 -4.25 -15.11
N LEU A 25 9.25 -4.55 -13.86
CA LEU A 25 10.61 -4.75 -13.38
C LEU A 25 10.89 -6.23 -13.18
N THR A 26 12.11 -6.66 -13.39
CA THR A 26 12.60 -8.00 -13.05
C THR A 26 13.35 -7.89 -11.72
N LYS A 27 12.80 -8.45 -10.63
CA LYS A 27 13.47 -8.48 -9.31
C LYS A 27 14.51 -9.58 -9.19
N GLY A 28 14.36 -10.65 -9.96
CA GLY A 28 15.26 -11.81 -9.87
C GLY A 28 14.76 -13.00 -10.69
N TYR A 29 15.40 -14.12 -10.45
CA TYR A 29 15.06 -15.40 -11.05
C TYR A 29 14.82 -16.41 -9.94
N VAL A 30 13.66 -17.06 -9.96
CA VAL A 30 13.32 -18.12 -9.00
C VAL A 30 13.49 -19.47 -9.73
N ARG A 31 14.24 -20.36 -9.10
CA ARG A 31 14.41 -21.75 -9.57
C ARG A 31 13.20 -22.56 -9.13
N ALA A 32 12.37 -22.97 -10.07
CA ALA A 32 11.27 -23.91 -9.84
C ALA A 32 11.64 -25.23 -10.55
N GLU A 33 11.65 -26.30 -9.82
CA GLU A 33 11.99 -27.71 -10.14
C GLU A 33 12.72 -28.00 -11.47
N CYS A 34 12.24 -27.54 -12.61
CA CYS A 34 12.87 -27.75 -13.95
C CYS A 34 13.01 -26.46 -14.75
N ASN A 35 12.58 -25.29 -14.26
CA ASN A 35 12.57 -24.04 -15.02
C ASN A 35 12.97 -22.83 -14.16
N ILE A 36 13.73 -21.92 -14.78
CA ILE A 36 14.04 -20.63 -14.19
C ILE A 36 12.92 -19.65 -14.57
N LYS A 37 12.12 -19.22 -13.58
CA LYS A 37 11.07 -18.20 -13.76
C LYS A 37 11.58 -16.84 -13.35
N ARG A 38 11.30 -15.82 -14.18
CA ARG A 38 11.56 -14.42 -13.82
C ARG A 38 10.55 -13.95 -12.80
N GLU A 39 11.00 -13.45 -11.67
CA GLU A 39 10.16 -12.74 -10.73
C GLU A 39 9.93 -11.33 -11.27
N LYS A 40 8.69 -11.08 -11.73
CA LYS A 40 8.28 -9.79 -12.32
C LYS A 40 7.44 -9.02 -11.33
N VAL A 41 7.73 -7.73 -11.21
CA VAL A 41 6.94 -6.79 -10.40
C VAL A 41 6.43 -5.68 -11.30
N ILE A 42 5.13 -5.40 -11.22
CA ILE A 42 4.49 -4.33 -11.98
C ILE A 42 4.68 -3.02 -11.21
N LEU A 43 5.35 -2.06 -11.84
CA LEU A 43 5.54 -0.72 -11.29
C LEU A 43 4.25 0.10 -11.37
N GLY A 44 3.54 -0.01 -12.49
CA GLY A 44 2.27 0.70 -12.69
C GLY A 44 1.78 0.66 -14.13
N TYR A 45 0.64 1.36 -14.36
CA TYR A 45 0.01 1.52 -15.66
C TYR A 45 -0.07 2.99 -16.03
N TYR A 46 0.30 3.33 -17.26
CA TYR A 46 0.45 4.72 -17.71
C TYR A 46 -0.30 4.98 -19.02
N PRO A 47 -0.77 6.23 -19.24
CA PRO A 47 -1.54 6.57 -20.45
C PRO A 47 -0.68 6.64 -21.72
N THR A 48 0.61 6.94 -21.58
CA THR A 48 1.53 7.05 -22.73
C THR A 48 2.83 6.30 -22.48
N LYS A 49 3.47 5.86 -23.57
CA LYS A 49 4.78 5.21 -23.52
C LYS A 49 5.85 6.11 -22.88
N LYS A 50 5.81 7.43 -23.16
CA LYS A 50 6.74 8.41 -22.60
C LYS A 50 6.63 8.48 -21.07
N LYS A 51 5.40 8.56 -20.53
CA LYS A 51 5.17 8.55 -19.07
C LYS A 51 5.60 7.23 -18.42
N ALA A 52 5.37 6.11 -19.10
CA ALA A 52 5.82 4.80 -18.63
C ALA A 52 7.35 4.71 -18.54
N LEU A 53 8.07 5.20 -19.55
CA LEU A 53 9.54 5.24 -19.56
C LEU A 53 10.09 6.22 -18.50
N HIS A 54 9.45 7.37 -18.31
CA HIS A 54 9.81 8.31 -17.23
C HIS A 54 9.69 7.65 -15.86
N ALA A 55 8.56 7.03 -15.58
CA ALA A 55 8.35 6.34 -14.30
C ALA A 55 9.37 5.22 -14.06
N LEU A 56 9.81 4.54 -15.13
CA LEU A 56 10.85 3.52 -15.04
C LEU A 56 12.23 4.14 -14.73
N ALA A 57 12.55 5.28 -15.32
CA ALA A 57 13.78 6.02 -15.04
C ALA A 57 13.79 6.56 -13.60
N ASP A 58 12.69 7.21 -13.18
CA ASP A 58 12.52 7.73 -11.82
C ASP A 58 12.68 6.63 -10.76
N TYR A 59 12.16 5.43 -11.05
CA TYR A 59 12.33 4.28 -10.16
C TYR A 59 13.81 3.87 -10.02
N HIS A 60 14.59 3.94 -11.10
CA HIS A 60 16.03 3.60 -11.05
C HIS A 60 16.86 4.66 -10.35
N GLU A 61 16.49 5.93 -10.48
CA GLU A 61 17.13 7.04 -9.75
C GLU A 61 16.81 7.00 -8.26
N ASN A 62 15.54 6.71 -7.92
CA ASN A 62 15.05 6.65 -6.54
C ASN A 62 14.27 5.35 -6.32
N PRO A 63 14.95 4.21 -6.12
CA PRO A 63 14.28 2.93 -5.89
C PRO A 63 13.43 2.99 -4.62
N TYR A 64 12.15 2.69 -4.76
CA TYR A 64 11.22 2.60 -3.64
C TYR A 64 10.59 1.20 -3.56
N ASP A 65 10.15 0.79 -2.38
CA ASP A 65 9.42 -0.46 -2.24
C ASP A 65 8.03 -0.34 -2.88
N ILE A 66 7.84 -1.02 -4.00
CA ILE A 66 6.58 -1.01 -4.75
C ILE A 66 5.42 -1.55 -3.91
N LYS A 67 5.70 -2.48 -2.99
CA LYS A 67 4.68 -3.01 -2.07
C LYS A 67 4.17 -1.93 -1.12
N THR A 68 5.01 -1.00 -0.72
CA THR A 68 4.62 0.12 0.16
C THR A 68 3.60 1.04 -0.51
N HIS A 69 3.68 1.22 -1.83
CA HIS A 69 2.71 2.02 -2.59
C HIS A 69 1.33 1.37 -2.74
N THR A 70 1.24 0.07 -2.55
CA THR A 70 -0.02 -0.69 -2.68
C THR A 70 -0.59 -1.15 -1.35
N ILE A 71 0.12 -0.87 -0.25
CA ILE A 71 -0.29 -1.29 1.09
C ILE A 71 -1.68 -0.74 1.43
N THR A 72 -2.56 -1.61 1.89
CA THR A 72 -3.88 -1.23 2.39
C THR A 72 -3.79 -0.73 3.83
N PHE A 73 -4.86 -0.06 4.28
CA PHE A 73 -4.95 0.36 5.67
C PHE A 73 -4.89 -0.84 6.63
N ALA A 74 -5.54 -1.96 6.29
CA ALA A 74 -5.52 -3.18 7.09
C ALA A 74 -4.12 -3.77 7.21
N GLU A 75 -3.39 -3.91 6.09
CA GLU A 75 -2.01 -4.41 6.10
C GLU A 75 -1.05 -3.52 6.90
N LEU A 76 -1.24 -2.21 6.81
CA LEU A 76 -0.44 -1.26 7.59
C LEU A 76 -0.78 -1.34 9.08
N TYR A 77 -2.06 -1.51 9.43
CA TYR A 77 -2.49 -1.73 10.81
C TYR A 77 -1.87 -3.01 11.39
N GLU A 78 -1.85 -4.11 10.65
CA GLU A 78 -1.23 -5.36 11.11
C GLU A 78 0.24 -5.14 11.45
N ARG A 79 1.02 -4.51 10.56
CA ARG A 79 2.44 -4.21 10.81
C ARG A 79 2.63 -3.32 12.02
N TRP A 80 1.85 -2.24 12.11
CA TRP A 80 1.90 -1.31 13.24
C TRP A 80 1.51 -2.00 14.55
N SER A 81 0.44 -2.80 14.55
CA SER A 81 -0.04 -3.46 15.75
C SER A 81 0.93 -4.51 16.27
N ASP A 82 1.57 -5.28 15.39
CA ASP A 82 2.59 -6.27 15.76
C ASP A 82 3.77 -5.66 16.52
N GLU A 83 4.17 -4.45 16.17
CA GLU A 83 5.24 -3.72 16.85
C GLU A 83 4.72 -2.97 18.08
N HIS A 84 3.63 -2.22 17.91
CA HIS A 84 3.10 -1.35 18.97
C HIS A 84 2.57 -2.14 20.16
N PHE A 85 1.89 -3.27 19.94
CA PHE A 85 1.33 -4.08 21.02
C PHE A 85 2.39 -4.74 21.88
N LYS A 86 3.61 -4.98 21.39
CA LYS A 86 4.74 -5.43 22.19
C LYS A 86 5.19 -4.41 23.23
N THR A 87 4.95 -3.12 22.97
CA THR A 87 5.27 -2.03 23.89
C THR A 87 4.20 -1.80 24.95
N LEU A 88 2.98 -2.33 24.74
CA LEU A 88 1.86 -2.14 25.63
C LEU A 88 1.85 -3.19 26.76
N LYS A 89 1.92 -2.73 28.00
CA LYS A 89 1.83 -3.59 29.19
C LYS A 89 0.38 -4.02 29.51
N ASN A 90 -0.62 -3.26 29.01
CA ASN A 90 -2.01 -3.45 29.39
C ASN A 90 -2.83 -4.07 28.25
N LYS A 91 -3.37 -5.29 28.49
CA LYS A 91 -4.26 -5.99 27.56
C LYS A 91 -5.53 -5.23 27.23
N SER A 92 -6.00 -4.36 28.13
CA SER A 92 -7.18 -3.51 27.89
C SER A 92 -6.92 -2.49 26.78
N ALA A 93 -5.71 -1.92 26.70
CA ALA A 93 -5.32 -1.01 25.63
C ALA A 93 -5.33 -1.71 24.26
N ILE A 94 -4.85 -2.96 24.18
CA ILE A 94 -4.89 -3.76 22.95
C ILE A 94 -6.33 -3.95 22.50
N ARG A 95 -7.24 -4.34 23.39
CA ARG A 95 -8.67 -4.51 23.08
C ARG A 95 -9.31 -3.24 22.51
N THR A 96 -8.98 -2.08 23.09
CA THR A 96 -9.54 -0.79 22.63
C THR A 96 -9.03 -0.40 21.24
N TYR A 97 -7.77 -0.67 20.91
CA TYR A 97 -7.24 -0.45 19.55
C TYR A 97 -7.82 -1.44 18.54
N THR A 98 -7.98 -2.70 18.91
CA THR A 98 -8.63 -3.72 18.06
C THR A 98 -10.10 -3.34 17.78
N ALA A 99 -10.84 -2.89 18.79
CA ALA A 99 -12.21 -2.39 18.60
C ALA A 99 -12.25 -1.17 17.67
N ALA A 100 -11.34 -0.20 17.86
CA ALA A 100 -11.24 0.98 17.00
C ALA A 100 -10.95 0.60 15.54
N PHE A 101 -10.09 -0.39 15.31
CA PHE A 101 -9.82 -0.92 13.98
C PHE A 101 -11.05 -1.58 13.36
N ASN A 102 -11.77 -2.41 14.10
CA ASN A 102 -12.99 -3.08 13.60
C ASN A 102 -14.06 -2.05 13.17
N HIS A 103 -14.18 -0.93 13.88
CA HIS A 103 -15.09 0.15 13.49
C HIS A 103 -14.57 1.01 12.33
N SER A 104 -13.37 0.74 11.84
CA SER A 104 -12.77 1.40 10.67
C SER A 104 -12.89 0.57 9.39
N GLU A 105 -13.83 -0.38 9.33
CA GLU A 105 -14.05 -1.29 8.19
C GLU A 105 -14.04 -0.59 6.81
N PRO A 106 -14.67 0.58 6.60
CA PRO A 106 -14.65 1.25 5.31
C PRO A 106 -13.26 1.59 4.79
N LEU A 107 -12.26 1.68 5.68
CA LEU A 107 -10.88 2.00 5.33
C LEU A 107 -10.02 0.77 5.05
N HIS A 108 -10.40 -0.41 5.51
CA HIS A 108 -9.55 -1.62 5.52
C HIS A 108 -8.95 -1.93 4.16
N ASN A 109 -9.77 -1.91 3.11
CA ASN A 109 -9.36 -2.25 1.74
C ASN A 109 -8.86 -1.04 0.93
N MET A 110 -8.89 0.16 1.51
CA MET A 110 -8.36 1.34 0.83
C MET A 110 -6.82 1.32 0.88
N ARG A 111 -6.21 1.68 -0.24
CA ARG A 111 -4.75 1.92 -0.24
C ARG A 111 -4.43 3.08 0.68
N PHE A 112 -3.48 2.90 1.57
CA PHE A 112 -3.16 3.90 2.60
C PHE A 112 -2.85 5.29 2.00
N LYS A 113 -2.13 5.34 0.88
CA LYS A 113 -1.82 6.59 0.18
C LYS A 113 -3.04 7.35 -0.36
N ASP A 114 -4.15 6.65 -0.59
CA ASP A 114 -5.39 7.23 -1.15
C ASP A 114 -6.35 7.70 -0.04
N ILE A 115 -6.06 7.37 1.22
CA ILE A 115 -6.86 7.82 2.36
C ILE A 115 -6.62 9.32 2.59
N ARG A 116 -7.72 10.07 2.59
CA ARG A 116 -7.75 11.51 2.84
C ARG A 116 -8.40 11.80 4.19
N PRO A 117 -8.16 12.97 4.80
CA PRO A 117 -8.79 13.37 6.06
C PRO A 117 -10.32 13.16 6.07
N ASN A 118 -10.99 13.50 4.98
CA ASN A 118 -12.45 13.32 4.85
C ASN A 118 -12.89 11.86 5.02
N HIS A 119 -12.08 10.88 4.54
CA HIS A 119 -12.40 9.45 4.73
C HIS A 119 -12.33 9.06 6.19
N LEU A 120 -11.33 9.58 6.92
CA LEU A 120 -11.14 9.34 8.34
C LEU A 120 -12.28 9.95 9.17
N GLU A 121 -12.58 11.22 8.91
CA GLU A 121 -13.67 11.96 9.60
C GLU A 121 -15.01 11.28 9.39
N LYS A 122 -15.37 11.00 8.14
CA LYS A 122 -16.61 10.30 7.81
C LYS A 122 -16.70 8.93 8.49
N THR A 123 -15.62 8.16 8.50
CA THR A 123 -15.61 6.84 9.17
C THR A 123 -15.87 6.96 10.66
N ILE A 124 -15.33 8.00 11.32
CA ILE A 124 -15.55 8.26 12.74
C ILE A 124 -17.00 8.74 12.99
N GLU A 125 -17.52 9.61 12.13
CA GLU A 125 -18.89 10.14 12.26
C GLU A 125 -19.93 9.04 12.09
N ASP A 126 -19.79 8.21 11.04
CA ASP A 126 -20.70 7.12 10.71
C ASP A 126 -20.61 5.95 11.70
N ALA A 127 -19.56 5.85 12.49
CA ALA A 127 -19.40 4.81 13.50
C ALA A 127 -20.47 4.98 14.63
N LYS A 128 -21.33 3.96 14.77
CA LYS A 128 -22.38 3.90 15.80
C LYS A 128 -21.80 3.48 17.15
N VAL A 129 -20.87 4.27 17.70
CA VAL A 129 -20.14 3.99 18.94
C VAL A 129 -20.06 5.22 19.82
N GLY A 130 -19.75 5.00 21.11
CA GLY A 130 -19.60 6.09 22.08
C GLY A 130 -18.38 6.96 21.80
N GLN A 131 -18.40 8.16 22.38
CA GLN A 131 -17.37 9.18 22.20
C GLN A 131 -15.95 8.69 22.58
N ALA A 132 -15.84 7.85 23.60
CA ALA A 132 -14.56 7.26 24.01
C ALA A 132 -13.95 6.41 22.89
N THR A 133 -14.75 5.60 22.19
CA THR A 133 -14.30 4.78 21.06
C THR A 133 -13.92 5.66 19.87
N LYS A 134 -14.71 6.71 19.58
CA LYS A 134 -14.39 7.68 18.51
C LYS A 134 -13.05 8.38 18.78
N SER A 135 -12.79 8.78 20.01
CA SER A 135 -11.49 9.35 20.42
C SER A 135 -10.36 8.35 20.26
N LYS A 136 -10.60 7.08 20.55
CA LYS A 136 -9.60 6.02 20.34
C LYS A 136 -9.32 5.76 18.86
N MET A 137 -10.32 5.85 17.99
CA MET A 137 -10.13 5.78 16.53
C MET A 137 -9.20 6.90 16.05
N LYS A 138 -9.43 8.15 16.48
CA LYS A 138 -8.55 9.29 16.16
C LYS A 138 -7.10 9.05 16.63
N SER A 139 -6.94 8.58 17.86
CA SER A 139 -5.60 8.28 18.41
C SER A 139 -4.90 7.19 17.61
N MET A 140 -5.61 6.13 17.24
CA MET A 140 -5.09 5.04 16.41
C MET A 140 -4.64 5.54 15.04
N TYR A 141 -5.46 6.35 14.36
CA TYR A 141 -5.10 6.92 13.06
C TYR A 141 -3.82 7.75 13.15
N ASN A 142 -3.70 8.62 14.16
CA ASN A 142 -2.50 9.42 14.37
C ASN A 142 -1.24 8.56 14.59
N LEU A 143 -1.36 7.46 15.33
CA LEU A 143 -0.25 6.55 15.58
C LEU A 143 0.15 5.78 14.32
N ILE A 144 -0.82 5.31 13.53
CA ILE A 144 -0.57 4.63 12.25
C ILE A 144 0.11 5.57 11.25
N TYR A 145 -0.37 6.83 11.15
CA TYR A 145 0.26 7.83 10.27
C TYR A 145 1.69 8.17 10.71
N LYS A 146 1.96 8.28 12.01
CA LYS A 146 3.34 8.47 12.52
C LYS A 146 4.24 7.27 12.24
N TYR A 147 3.69 6.07 12.26
CA TYR A 147 4.43 4.85 11.95
C TYR A 147 4.76 4.74 10.45
N ALA A 148 3.89 5.26 9.59
CA ALA A 148 4.03 5.20 8.14
C ALA A 148 4.99 6.25 7.56
N LEU A 149 5.34 7.30 8.32
CA LEU A 149 6.28 8.36 7.93
C LEU A 149 7.73 7.96 8.25
#